data_d6a58e36da6a26ab09eda8b472be10ce
#
_entry.id   d6a58e36da6a26ab09eda8b472be10ce
#
_cell.length_a   1.000
_cell.length_b   1.000
_cell.length_c   1.000
_cell.angle_alpha   90.00
_cell.angle_beta   90.00
_cell.angle_gamma   90.00
#
_symmetry.space_group_name_H-M   'P 1'
#
loop_
_entity.id
_entity.type
_entity.pdbx_description
1 polymer ?
#
loop_
_entity_poly.entity_id
_entity_poly.type
_entity_poly.pdbx_seq_one_letter_code
_entity_poly.pdbx_strand_id
1 'polypeptide(L)'
;MREYEVDIYTEKEALPRLLEGNFFHSSELFRIIENTPNDTPYMAVATQGGNVVAQMLVILHHCGSWFPPYLYTHAHVHGEGIYAEGADVQAIFPLLLRAITIHLHKHLCFYIEFSELSKKMFGYRHFRKLGYFPIPWQEIHNSLHSLSPELRLSERQAATVSRMIKKGVESHEAKDETEIHNFHTLLKRYYRFKPRRFVPGEEFFIQLCHSKHAKIFVTT
;
A
#
# COMPACT_ATOMS: atom_id res chain seq x y z
N MET A 1 -15.67 15.80 27.05
CA MET A 1 -15.51 15.15 25.74
C MET A 1 -14.02 15.15 25.43
N ARG A 2 -13.43 14.01 25.06
CA ARG A 2 -12.04 14.01 24.59
C ARG A 2 -12.06 14.64 23.20
N GLU A 3 -11.43 15.79 23.06
CA GLU A 3 -11.35 16.48 21.78
C GLU A 3 -10.15 15.91 21.02
N TYR A 4 -10.42 15.33 19.86
CA TYR A 4 -9.41 14.85 18.91
C TYR A 4 -9.33 15.85 17.76
N GLU A 5 -8.13 16.24 17.39
CA GLU A 5 -7.85 17.05 16.22
C GLU A 5 -7.22 16.16 15.15
N VAL A 6 -7.53 16.41 13.88
CA VAL A 6 -6.98 15.64 12.75
C VAL A 6 -6.39 16.59 11.74
N ASP A 7 -5.08 16.44 11.50
CA ASP A 7 -4.33 17.16 10.49
C ASP A 7 -3.85 16.21 9.39
N ILE A 8 -3.66 16.74 8.17
CA ILE A 8 -3.12 16.01 7.03
C ILE A 8 -1.83 16.66 6.58
N TYR A 9 -0.76 15.87 6.56
CA TYR A 9 0.58 16.28 6.18
C TYR A 9 0.93 15.72 4.80
N THR A 10 1.58 16.55 3.98
CA THR A 10 2.01 16.22 2.61
C THR A 10 3.53 16.25 2.46
N GLU A 11 4.24 16.80 3.43
CA GLU A 11 5.69 16.94 3.44
C GLU A 11 6.28 16.30 4.68
N LYS A 12 7.36 15.55 4.51
CA LYS A 12 8.01 14.81 5.58
C LYS A 12 8.52 15.73 6.71
N GLU A 13 9.05 16.89 6.34
CA GLU A 13 9.60 17.86 7.28
C GLU A 13 8.53 18.44 8.22
N ALA A 14 7.28 18.43 7.81
CA ALA A 14 6.15 18.88 8.61
C ALA A 14 5.57 17.79 9.52
N LEU A 15 5.97 16.51 9.33
CA LEU A 15 5.42 15.41 10.12
C LEU A 15 5.76 15.54 11.61
N PRO A 16 4.78 15.36 12.50
CA PRO A 16 5.05 15.21 13.92
C PRO A 16 5.81 13.89 14.19
N ARG A 17 6.24 13.69 15.42
CA ARG A 17 6.75 12.38 15.83
C ARG A 17 5.63 11.34 15.75
N LEU A 18 5.73 10.46 14.77
CA LEU A 18 4.75 9.43 14.51
C LEU A 18 4.86 8.25 15.49
N LEU A 19 3.78 7.46 15.60
CA LEU A 19 3.76 6.21 16.34
C LEU A 19 4.57 5.14 15.60
N GLU A 20 5.23 4.29 16.36
CA GLU A 20 5.85 3.07 15.82
C GLU A 20 4.77 2.01 15.54
N GLY A 21 4.94 1.23 14.47
CA GLY A 21 3.97 0.21 14.11
C GLY A 21 4.28 -0.43 12.76
N ASN A 22 3.24 -0.72 11.97
CA ASN A 22 3.42 -1.36 10.69
C ASN A 22 4.06 -0.40 9.65
N PHE A 23 4.76 -1.00 8.69
CA PHE A 23 5.46 -0.27 7.63
C PHE A 23 4.52 0.60 6.78
N PHE A 24 3.28 0.15 6.53
CA PHE A 24 2.33 0.81 5.64
C PHE A 24 1.88 2.20 6.11
N HIS A 25 2.05 2.52 7.39
CA HIS A 25 1.74 3.83 7.95
C HIS A 25 2.96 4.50 8.61
N SER A 26 4.16 4.11 8.19
CA SER A 26 5.42 4.63 8.72
C SER A 26 5.86 5.91 8.02
N SER A 27 6.71 6.68 8.70
CA SER A 27 7.43 7.82 8.10
C SER A 27 8.41 7.38 7.00
N GLU A 28 8.87 6.13 7.04
CA GLU A 28 9.74 5.57 6.01
C GLU A 28 8.99 5.38 4.70
N LEU A 29 7.81 4.72 4.72
CA LEU A 29 7.00 4.59 3.52
C LEU A 29 6.51 5.95 3.01
N PHE A 30 6.15 6.87 3.90
CA PHE A 30 5.81 8.24 3.52
C PHE A 30 6.92 8.87 2.66
N ARG A 31 8.17 8.81 3.12
CA ARG A 31 9.33 9.33 2.38
C ARG A 31 9.55 8.61 1.04
N ILE A 32 9.39 7.29 1.01
CA ILE A 32 9.52 6.51 -0.23
C ILE A 32 8.51 7.01 -1.26
N ILE A 33 7.26 7.20 -0.86
CA ILE A 33 6.21 7.71 -1.74
C ILE A 33 6.46 9.16 -2.15
N GLU A 34 6.87 10.03 -1.23
CA GLU A 34 7.21 11.42 -1.51
C GLU A 34 8.29 11.55 -2.60
N ASN A 35 9.26 10.63 -2.61
CA ASN A 35 10.33 10.58 -3.62
C ASN A 35 9.94 9.78 -4.88
N THR A 36 8.74 9.20 -4.93
CA THR A 36 8.29 8.42 -6.09
C THR A 36 7.53 9.33 -7.06
N PRO A 37 7.98 9.47 -8.32
CA PRO A 37 7.28 10.27 -9.32
C PRO A 37 5.83 9.81 -9.52
N ASN A 38 4.92 10.77 -9.66
CA ASN A 38 3.48 10.57 -9.84
C ASN A 38 2.73 9.97 -8.63
N ASP A 39 3.37 9.90 -7.48
CA ASP A 39 2.72 9.52 -6.23
C ASP A 39 2.80 10.69 -5.23
N THR A 40 1.77 10.84 -4.41
CA THR A 40 1.73 11.87 -3.37
C THR A 40 1.27 11.22 -2.06
N PRO A 41 2.09 11.26 -0.99
CA PRO A 41 1.67 10.76 0.31
C PRO A 41 0.83 11.80 1.03
N TYR A 42 -0.18 11.32 1.76
CA TYR A 42 -0.97 12.10 2.72
C TYR A 42 -0.97 11.36 4.04
N MET A 43 -0.34 11.92 5.07
CA MET A 43 -0.38 11.35 6.41
C MET A 43 -1.46 12.07 7.22
N ALA A 44 -2.58 11.40 7.46
CA ALA A 44 -3.58 11.87 8.41
C ALA A 44 -3.15 11.49 9.82
N VAL A 45 -3.05 12.48 10.71
CA VAL A 45 -2.61 12.31 12.09
C VAL A 45 -3.69 12.83 13.02
N ALA A 46 -4.13 11.98 13.94
CA ALA A 46 -5.02 12.38 15.02
C ALA A 46 -4.21 12.69 16.29
N THR A 47 -4.48 13.83 16.89
CA THR A 47 -3.85 14.27 18.14
C THR A 47 -4.86 14.45 19.25
N GLN A 48 -4.41 14.28 20.48
CA GLN A 48 -5.14 14.60 21.69
C GLN A 48 -4.23 15.29 22.68
N GLY A 49 -4.57 16.52 23.05
CA GLY A 49 -3.71 17.32 23.93
C GLY A 49 -2.28 17.50 23.40
N GLY A 50 -2.13 17.63 22.07
CA GLY A 50 -0.85 17.78 21.41
C GLY A 50 -0.05 16.49 21.18
N ASN A 51 -0.52 15.34 21.69
CA ASN A 51 0.14 14.05 21.49
C ASN A 51 -0.52 13.28 20.32
N VAL A 52 0.30 12.65 19.49
CA VAL A 52 -0.19 11.78 18.42
C VAL A 52 -0.82 10.53 19.02
N VAL A 53 -2.09 10.28 18.70
CA VAL A 53 -2.86 9.11 19.17
C VAL A 53 -3.23 8.15 18.07
N ALA A 54 -3.22 8.60 16.80
CA ALA A 54 -3.35 7.72 15.64
C ALA A 54 -2.79 8.36 14.39
N GLN A 55 -2.44 7.53 13.41
CA GLN A 55 -1.98 7.96 12.09
C GLN A 55 -2.43 6.99 10.99
N MET A 56 -2.61 7.54 9.78
CA MET A 56 -3.02 6.77 8.61
C MET A 56 -2.40 7.36 7.35
N LEU A 57 -1.56 6.58 6.67
CA LEU A 57 -0.96 6.98 5.39
C LEU A 57 -1.90 6.64 4.24
N VAL A 58 -2.09 7.60 3.37
CA VAL A 58 -2.81 7.49 2.10
C VAL A 58 -1.83 7.77 0.98
N ILE A 59 -1.87 6.98 -0.06
CA ILE A 59 -1.05 7.17 -1.26
C ILE A 59 -1.98 7.59 -2.39
N LEU A 60 -1.79 8.80 -2.92
CA LEU A 60 -2.50 9.28 -4.10
C LEU A 60 -1.64 9.03 -5.34
N HIS A 61 -2.12 8.18 -6.23
CA HIS A 61 -1.49 7.86 -7.50
C HIS A 61 -2.04 8.73 -8.62
N HIS A 62 -1.15 9.38 -9.38
CA HIS A 62 -1.48 10.13 -10.59
C HIS A 62 -1.23 9.25 -11.81
N CYS A 63 -2.30 8.78 -12.43
CA CYS A 63 -2.23 7.81 -13.51
C CYS A 63 -2.54 8.47 -14.85
N GLY A 64 -1.65 8.25 -15.84
CA GLY A 64 -1.92 8.56 -17.23
C GLY A 64 -2.60 7.38 -17.95
N SER A 65 -3.49 7.67 -18.90
CA SER A 65 -4.15 6.67 -19.73
C SER A 65 -4.20 7.12 -21.18
N TRP A 66 -4.14 6.17 -22.11
CA TRP A 66 -4.36 6.41 -23.54
C TRP A 66 -5.84 6.60 -23.89
N PHE A 67 -6.74 6.16 -23.01
CA PHE A 67 -8.19 6.28 -23.16
C PHE A 67 -8.77 7.20 -22.09
N PRO A 68 -9.91 7.82 -22.34
CA PRO A 68 -10.60 8.61 -21.34
C PRO A 68 -10.94 7.82 -20.06
N PRO A 69 -10.78 8.42 -18.89
CA PRO A 69 -10.15 9.71 -18.68
C PRO A 69 -8.63 9.60 -18.88
N TYR A 70 -8.05 10.50 -19.67
CA TYR A 70 -6.61 10.46 -20.00
C TYR A 70 -5.70 10.64 -18.80
N LEU A 71 -6.19 11.36 -17.80
CA LEU A 71 -5.56 11.54 -16.50
C LEU A 71 -6.60 11.24 -15.42
N TYR A 72 -6.24 10.43 -14.45
CA TYR A 72 -7.06 10.18 -13.28
C TYR A 72 -6.19 9.98 -12.06
N THR A 73 -6.74 10.28 -10.90
CA THR A 73 -6.10 10.05 -9.62
C THR A 73 -6.89 9.04 -8.83
N HIS A 74 -6.22 8.15 -8.15
CA HIS A 74 -6.84 7.26 -7.18
C HIS A 74 -5.98 7.19 -5.92
N ALA A 75 -6.64 7.01 -4.79
CA ALA A 75 -5.98 6.91 -3.51
C ALA A 75 -6.09 5.51 -2.94
N HIS A 76 -5.01 5.05 -2.32
CA HIS A 76 -4.94 3.75 -1.68
C HIS A 76 -4.53 3.89 -0.22
N VAL A 77 -5.23 3.16 0.66
CA VAL A 77 -4.95 3.05 2.10
C VAL A 77 -4.84 1.58 2.45
N HIS A 78 -3.70 1.20 3.01
CA HIS A 78 -3.45 -0.17 3.47
C HIS A 78 -3.81 -0.32 4.95
N GLY A 79 -4.91 -1.01 5.26
CA GLY A 79 -5.32 -1.25 6.63
C GLY A 79 -6.08 -0.08 7.27
N GLU A 80 -6.02 -0.03 8.58
CA GLU A 80 -6.87 0.83 9.41
C GLU A 80 -6.10 1.99 10.05
N GLY A 81 -4.80 2.07 9.81
CA GLY A 81 -3.90 3.01 10.50
C GLY A 81 -3.17 2.38 11.68
N ILE A 82 -2.44 3.21 12.39
CA ILE A 82 -1.75 2.90 13.65
C ILE A 82 -2.39 3.71 14.76
N TYR A 83 -2.60 3.11 15.92
CA TYR A 83 -3.19 3.74 17.09
C TYR A 83 -2.29 3.58 18.30
N ALA A 84 -2.22 4.60 19.14
CA ALA A 84 -1.54 4.53 20.42
C ALA A 84 -2.21 3.50 21.34
N GLU A 85 -1.47 2.94 22.26
CA GLU A 85 -2.00 2.02 23.26
C GLU A 85 -3.10 2.70 24.08
N GLY A 86 -4.23 2.03 24.23
CA GLY A 86 -5.42 2.57 24.92
C GLY A 86 -6.19 3.65 24.18
N ALA A 87 -5.85 3.97 22.93
CA ALA A 87 -6.61 4.92 22.12
C ALA A 87 -8.01 4.37 21.77
N ASP A 88 -9.00 5.26 21.77
CA ASP A 88 -10.37 4.92 21.36
C ASP A 88 -10.49 4.86 19.82
N VAL A 89 -10.17 3.70 19.26
CA VAL A 89 -10.21 3.46 17.81
C VAL A 89 -11.60 3.76 17.22
N GLN A 90 -12.67 3.47 17.96
CA GLN A 90 -14.04 3.68 17.49
C GLN A 90 -14.40 5.17 17.36
N ALA A 91 -13.81 5.99 18.21
CA ALA A 91 -14.00 7.46 18.13
C ALA A 91 -13.03 8.09 17.11
N ILE A 92 -11.79 7.61 16.99
CA ILE A 92 -10.75 8.24 16.18
C ILE A 92 -10.87 7.85 14.69
N PHE A 93 -11.11 6.57 14.38
CA PHE A 93 -11.18 6.10 12.99
C PHE A 93 -12.18 6.90 12.13
N PRO A 94 -13.40 7.19 12.58
CA PRO A 94 -14.35 8.01 11.80
C PRO A 94 -13.82 9.40 11.48
N LEU A 95 -13.02 10.00 12.37
CA LEU A 95 -12.44 11.33 12.16
C LEU A 95 -11.35 11.27 11.09
N LEU A 96 -10.42 10.31 11.18
CA LEU A 96 -9.40 10.07 10.15
C LEU A 96 -10.04 9.79 8.79
N LEU A 97 -10.99 8.86 8.73
CA LEU A 97 -11.68 8.50 7.50
C LEU A 97 -12.38 9.71 6.85
N ARG A 98 -13.07 10.52 7.66
CA ARG A 98 -13.75 11.73 7.19
C ARG A 98 -12.75 12.78 6.69
N ALA A 99 -11.68 13.03 7.44
CA ALA A 99 -10.66 14.00 7.06
C ALA A 99 -10.02 13.63 5.72
N ILE A 100 -9.60 12.36 5.55
CA ILE A 100 -9.04 11.82 4.31
C ILE A 100 -10.05 11.96 3.17
N THR A 101 -11.29 11.53 3.36
CA THR A 101 -12.31 11.57 2.31
C THR A 101 -12.56 12.99 1.81
N ILE A 102 -12.71 13.95 2.74
CA ILE A 102 -12.95 15.36 2.39
C ILE A 102 -11.72 15.96 1.70
N HIS A 103 -10.52 15.67 2.21
CA HIS A 103 -9.28 16.18 1.63
C HIS A 103 -9.09 15.70 0.19
N LEU A 104 -9.22 14.40 -0.04
CA LEU A 104 -9.04 13.81 -1.37
C LEU A 104 -10.13 14.23 -2.36
N HIS A 105 -11.36 14.44 -1.89
CA HIS A 105 -12.43 14.99 -2.74
C HIS A 105 -12.07 16.38 -3.27
N LYS A 106 -11.47 17.24 -2.45
CA LYS A 106 -10.99 18.58 -2.88
C LYS A 106 -9.86 18.48 -3.92
N HIS A 107 -9.08 17.40 -3.91
CA HIS A 107 -8.00 17.14 -4.86
C HIS A 107 -8.43 16.31 -6.08
N LEU A 108 -9.74 16.24 -6.35
CA LEU A 108 -10.32 15.54 -7.52
C LEU A 108 -9.90 14.07 -7.61
N CYS A 109 -9.76 13.40 -6.47
CA CYS A 109 -9.50 11.98 -6.43
C CYS A 109 -10.71 11.21 -6.98
N PHE A 110 -10.48 10.38 -7.99
CA PHE A 110 -11.54 9.67 -8.71
C PHE A 110 -12.16 8.57 -7.84
N TYR A 111 -11.35 7.83 -7.11
CA TYR A 111 -11.81 6.86 -6.11
C TYR A 111 -10.75 6.66 -5.01
N ILE A 112 -11.22 6.22 -3.85
CA ILE A 112 -10.39 5.90 -2.68
C ILE A 112 -10.62 4.42 -2.36
N GLU A 113 -9.54 3.66 -2.31
CA GLU A 113 -9.56 2.24 -1.98
C GLU A 113 -8.95 2.01 -0.60
N PHE A 114 -9.66 1.25 0.23
CA PHE A 114 -9.14 0.70 1.48
C PHE A 114 -9.01 -0.81 1.32
N SER A 115 -7.82 -1.34 1.56
CA SER A 115 -7.53 -2.77 1.51
C SER A 115 -6.92 -3.26 2.82
N GLU A 116 -6.76 -4.57 2.98
CA GLU A 116 -6.07 -5.21 4.11
C GLU A 116 -6.64 -4.81 5.49
N LEU A 117 -7.96 -4.65 5.59
CA LEU A 117 -8.62 -4.40 6.87
C LEU A 117 -8.54 -5.63 7.77
N SER A 118 -8.18 -5.45 9.04
CA SER A 118 -7.98 -6.53 10.01
C SER A 118 -9.23 -7.36 10.25
N LYS A 119 -10.40 -6.74 10.12
CA LYS A 119 -11.70 -7.39 10.30
C LYS A 119 -12.63 -7.04 9.13
N LYS A 120 -13.29 -8.04 8.59
CA LYS A 120 -14.20 -7.91 7.44
C LYS A 120 -15.25 -6.79 7.56
N MET A 121 -15.67 -6.45 8.77
CA MET A 121 -16.70 -5.42 9.05
C MET A 121 -16.14 -4.21 9.79
N PHE A 122 -14.81 -4.07 9.86
CA PHE A 122 -14.20 -2.92 10.51
C PHE A 122 -14.71 -1.61 9.91
N GLY A 123 -15.13 -0.69 10.75
CA GLY A 123 -15.58 0.65 10.33
C GLY A 123 -16.77 0.70 9.36
N TYR A 124 -17.45 -0.44 9.07
CA TYR A 124 -18.47 -0.56 8.02
C TYR A 124 -19.50 0.58 8.03
N ARG A 125 -20.06 0.95 9.20
CA ARG A 125 -21.05 2.03 9.31
C ARG A 125 -20.48 3.38 8.88
N HIS A 126 -19.21 3.64 9.20
CA HIS A 126 -18.53 4.90 8.88
C HIS A 126 -18.20 4.97 7.39
N PHE A 127 -17.71 3.89 6.82
CA PHE A 127 -17.51 3.75 5.38
C PHE A 127 -18.82 4.01 4.61
N ARG A 128 -19.92 3.37 4.99
CA ARG A 128 -21.22 3.54 4.33
C ARG A 128 -21.76 4.96 4.44
N LYS A 129 -21.58 5.63 5.57
CA LYS A 129 -22.00 7.05 5.75
C LYS A 129 -21.27 8.01 4.81
N LEU A 130 -20.03 7.69 4.42
CA LEU A 130 -19.20 8.49 3.52
C LEU A 130 -19.26 8.04 2.06
N GLY A 131 -20.19 7.13 1.71
CA GLY A 131 -20.42 6.72 0.34
C GLY A 131 -19.57 5.54 -0.15
N TYR A 132 -18.74 4.96 0.71
CA TYR A 132 -17.97 3.76 0.34
C TYR A 132 -18.88 2.53 0.24
N PHE A 133 -18.48 1.59 -0.59
CA PHE A 133 -19.14 0.30 -0.72
C PHE A 133 -18.10 -0.83 -0.69
N PRO A 134 -18.43 -1.98 -0.08
CA PRO A 134 -17.53 -3.10 -0.03
C PRO A 134 -17.47 -3.79 -1.40
N ILE A 135 -16.25 -4.11 -1.82
CA ILE A 135 -16.02 -5.00 -2.96
C ILE A 135 -15.71 -6.38 -2.37
N PRO A 136 -16.51 -7.41 -2.68
CA PRO A 136 -16.22 -8.76 -2.21
C PRO A 136 -14.93 -9.28 -2.84
N TRP A 137 -13.98 -9.64 -2.02
CA TRP A 137 -12.71 -10.21 -2.42
C TRP A 137 -12.59 -11.63 -1.88
N GLN A 138 -12.15 -12.55 -2.71
CA GLN A 138 -11.89 -13.92 -2.29
C GLN A 138 -10.40 -14.08 -1.98
N GLU A 139 -10.10 -14.38 -0.74
CA GLU A 139 -8.76 -14.64 -0.27
C GLU A 139 -8.55 -16.15 -0.08
N ILE A 140 -7.44 -16.67 -0.57
CA ILE A 140 -7.06 -18.06 -0.44
C ILE A 140 -5.85 -18.15 0.49
N HIS A 141 -6.06 -18.68 1.67
CA HIS A 141 -4.98 -18.92 2.63
C HIS A 141 -4.40 -20.32 2.44
N ASN A 142 -3.11 -20.38 2.13
CA ASN A 142 -2.35 -21.63 2.09
C ASN A 142 -1.56 -21.81 3.38
N SER A 143 -1.89 -22.84 4.16
CA SER A 143 -1.11 -23.17 5.35
C SER A 143 0.28 -23.68 4.97
N LEU A 144 1.33 -23.17 5.61
CA LEU A 144 2.71 -23.62 5.42
C LEU A 144 3.23 -24.52 6.56
N HIS A 145 2.35 -24.95 7.46
CA HIS A 145 2.79 -25.58 8.71
C HIS A 145 2.97 -27.10 8.70
N SER A 146 2.34 -27.83 7.77
CA SER A 146 2.28 -29.30 7.83
C SER A 146 3.20 -30.02 6.83
N LEU A 147 3.53 -29.38 5.71
CA LEU A 147 4.35 -29.98 4.66
C LEU A 147 5.29 -28.92 4.06
N SER A 148 6.47 -29.32 3.60
CA SER A 148 7.33 -28.41 2.85
C SER A 148 6.63 -27.92 1.57
N PRO A 149 6.95 -26.70 1.08
CA PRO A 149 6.31 -26.15 -0.12
C PRO A 149 6.38 -27.10 -1.34
N GLU A 150 7.49 -27.81 -1.48
CA GLU A 150 7.76 -28.75 -2.59
C GLU A 150 6.74 -29.92 -2.58
N LEU A 151 6.37 -30.41 -1.39
CA LEU A 151 5.44 -31.53 -1.23
C LEU A 151 3.99 -31.13 -1.45
N ARG A 152 3.70 -29.83 -1.61
CA ARG A 152 2.34 -29.31 -1.87
C ARG A 152 2.07 -29.03 -3.34
N LEU A 153 3.11 -29.06 -4.15
CA LEU A 153 2.97 -28.86 -5.57
C LEU A 153 2.22 -30.04 -6.18
N SER A 154 1.26 -29.77 -7.05
CA SER A 154 0.73 -30.81 -7.92
C SER A 154 1.84 -31.37 -8.81
N GLU A 155 1.72 -32.62 -9.27
CA GLU A 155 2.72 -33.23 -10.16
C GLU A 155 3.05 -32.35 -11.38
N ARG A 156 2.07 -31.71 -11.97
CA ARG A 156 2.24 -30.77 -13.09
C ARG A 156 3.07 -29.55 -12.69
N GLN A 157 2.81 -28.98 -11.51
CA GLN A 157 3.57 -27.83 -11.00
C GLN A 157 5.01 -28.22 -10.65
N ALA A 158 5.20 -29.36 -9.98
CA ALA A 158 6.52 -29.89 -9.64
C ALA A 158 7.36 -30.14 -10.89
N ALA A 159 6.78 -30.78 -11.92
CA ALA A 159 7.44 -30.98 -13.20
C ALA A 159 7.80 -29.65 -13.89
N THR A 160 6.94 -28.63 -13.78
CA THR A 160 7.21 -27.31 -14.36
C THR A 160 8.37 -26.63 -13.64
N VAL A 161 8.37 -26.61 -12.29
CA VAL A 161 9.45 -26.05 -11.48
C VAL A 161 10.76 -26.76 -11.78
N SER A 162 10.79 -28.09 -11.78
CA SER A 162 12.00 -28.87 -12.09
C SER A 162 12.55 -28.55 -13.49
N ARG A 163 11.68 -28.39 -14.47
CA ARG A 163 12.09 -28.01 -15.83
C ARG A 163 12.66 -26.60 -15.88
N MET A 164 12.13 -25.65 -15.12
CA MET A 164 12.65 -24.27 -15.06
C MET A 164 14.02 -24.23 -14.37
N ILE A 165 14.17 -24.93 -13.25
CA ILE A 165 15.47 -25.06 -12.57
C ILE A 165 16.52 -25.66 -13.49
N LYS A 166 16.18 -26.73 -14.25
CA LYS A 166 17.10 -27.32 -15.25
C LYS A 166 17.47 -26.38 -16.40
N LYS A 167 16.65 -25.36 -16.65
CA LYS A 167 16.95 -24.29 -17.64
C LYS A 167 17.77 -23.14 -17.05
N GLY A 168 18.17 -23.22 -15.79
CA GLY A 168 18.96 -22.20 -15.13
C GLY A 168 18.13 -21.06 -14.54
N VAL A 169 16.80 -21.22 -14.41
CA VAL A 169 15.97 -20.21 -13.74
C VAL A 169 16.27 -20.22 -12.24
N GLU A 170 16.69 -19.07 -11.74
CA GLU A 170 17.01 -18.85 -10.33
C GLU A 170 16.17 -17.69 -9.76
N SER A 171 15.84 -17.78 -8.49
CA SER A 171 15.20 -16.68 -7.74
C SER A 171 16.10 -16.25 -6.61
N HIS A 172 16.33 -14.95 -6.51
CA HIS A 172 17.14 -14.37 -5.45
C HIS A 172 16.60 -13.01 -5.03
N GLU A 173 17.03 -12.53 -3.87
CA GLU A 173 16.72 -11.17 -3.42
C GLU A 173 17.55 -10.18 -4.26
N ALA A 174 16.91 -9.17 -4.82
CA ALA A 174 17.56 -8.14 -5.61
C ALA A 174 18.62 -7.41 -4.77
N LYS A 175 19.82 -7.25 -5.32
CA LYS A 175 20.99 -6.72 -4.61
C LYS A 175 21.37 -5.32 -5.04
N ASP A 176 21.03 -4.94 -6.24
CA ASP A 176 21.43 -3.65 -6.81
C ASP A 176 20.35 -3.01 -7.68
N GLU A 177 20.56 -1.75 -7.99
CA GLU A 177 19.64 -0.94 -8.80
C GLU A 177 19.56 -1.43 -10.26
N THR A 178 20.60 -2.09 -10.78
CA THR A 178 20.60 -2.64 -12.15
C THR A 178 19.58 -3.77 -12.28
N GLU A 179 19.52 -4.65 -11.27
CA GLU A 179 18.50 -5.71 -11.23
C GLU A 179 17.08 -5.12 -11.13
N ILE A 180 16.90 -4.07 -10.33
CA ILE A 180 15.61 -3.36 -10.21
C ILE A 180 15.24 -2.71 -11.55
N HIS A 181 16.17 -2.05 -12.24
CA HIS A 181 15.95 -1.46 -13.56
C HIS A 181 15.48 -2.52 -14.57
N ASN A 182 16.19 -3.65 -14.64
CA ASN A 182 15.85 -4.75 -15.54
C ASN A 182 14.47 -5.33 -15.23
N PHE A 183 14.17 -5.56 -13.96
CA PHE A 183 12.86 -6.00 -13.49
C PHE A 183 11.76 -5.00 -13.88
N HIS A 184 11.95 -3.71 -13.61
CA HIS A 184 10.96 -2.68 -13.92
C HIS A 184 10.73 -2.54 -15.43
N THR A 185 11.78 -2.63 -16.24
CA THR A 185 11.69 -2.64 -17.70
C THR A 185 10.86 -3.83 -18.20
N LEU A 186 11.11 -5.03 -17.65
CA LEU A 186 10.32 -6.23 -17.95
C LEU A 186 8.86 -6.07 -17.55
N LEU A 187 8.61 -5.51 -16.35
CA LEU A 187 7.27 -5.26 -15.82
C LEU A 187 6.49 -4.29 -16.73
N LYS A 188 7.11 -3.16 -17.10
CA LYS A 188 6.53 -2.19 -18.06
C LYS A 188 6.20 -2.83 -19.41
N ARG A 189 7.12 -3.64 -19.94
CA ARG A 189 6.90 -4.36 -21.19
C ARG A 189 5.75 -5.34 -21.10
N TYR A 190 5.64 -6.09 -20.00
CA TYR A 190 4.56 -7.05 -19.76
C TYR A 190 3.20 -6.38 -19.65
N TYR A 191 3.12 -5.20 -19.00
CA TYR A 191 1.88 -4.46 -18.80
C TYR A 191 1.56 -3.45 -19.90
N ARG A 192 2.42 -3.26 -20.90
CA ARG A 192 2.28 -2.26 -21.97
C ARG A 192 0.90 -2.26 -22.66
N PHE A 193 0.34 -3.44 -22.88
CA PHE A 193 -0.95 -3.62 -23.56
C PHE A 193 -2.08 -4.03 -22.61
N LYS A 194 -1.87 -3.92 -21.30
CA LYS A 194 -2.89 -4.23 -20.31
C LYS A 194 -3.38 -2.91 -19.69
N PRO A 195 -4.42 -2.27 -20.28
CA PRO A 195 -4.93 -1.01 -19.77
C PRO A 195 -5.43 -1.18 -18.32
N ARG A 196 -5.33 -0.12 -17.53
CA ARG A 196 -5.78 -0.05 -16.13
C ARG A 196 -4.94 -0.87 -15.14
N ARG A 197 -3.75 -1.31 -15.50
CA ARG A 197 -2.79 -1.88 -14.53
C ARG A 197 -1.79 -0.80 -14.16
N PHE A 198 -1.88 -0.36 -12.93
CA PHE A 198 -0.89 0.55 -12.34
C PHE A 198 0.41 -0.21 -12.15
N VAL A 199 1.50 0.39 -12.60
CA VAL A 199 2.86 -0.09 -12.35
C VAL A 199 3.57 1.04 -11.62
N PRO A 200 4.00 0.84 -10.37
CA PRO A 200 4.76 1.85 -9.63
C PRO A 200 6.01 2.29 -10.40
N GLY A 201 6.45 3.52 -10.15
CA GLY A 201 7.69 4.04 -10.70
C GLY A 201 8.90 3.21 -10.28
N GLU A 202 9.99 3.27 -11.05
CA GLU A 202 11.24 2.56 -10.76
C GLU A 202 11.82 2.98 -9.41
N GLU A 203 11.77 4.26 -9.11
CA GLU A 203 12.23 4.86 -7.85
C GLU A 203 11.58 4.22 -6.61
N PHE A 204 10.32 3.85 -6.70
CA PHE A 204 9.63 3.14 -5.64
C PHE A 204 10.32 1.81 -5.30
N PHE A 205 10.66 1.02 -6.33
CA PHE A 205 11.35 -0.26 -6.14
C PHE A 205 12.78 -0.09 -5.66
N ILE A 206 13.51 0.92 -6.16
CA ILE A 206 14.87 1.24 -5.71
C ILE A 206 14.86 1.56 -4.21
N GLN A 207 13.98 2.44 -3.77
CA GLN A 207 13.89 2.82 -2.37
C GLN A 207 13.42 1.66 -1.48
N LEU A 208 12.52 0.80 -1.95
CA LEU A 208 12.13 -0.42 -1.24
C LEU A 208 13.31 -1.40 -1.10
N CYS A 209 14.15 -1.54 -2.13
CA CYS A 209 15.34 -2.39 -2.08
C CYS A 209 16.31 -1.95 -0.98
N HIS A 210 16.39 -0.66 -0.70
CA HIS A 210 17.22 -0.08 0.36
C HIS A 210 16.54 -0.10 1.75
N SER A 211 15.26 -0.46 1.81
CA SER A 211 14.49 -0.52 3.05
C SER A 211 14.81 -1.79 3.85
N LYS A 212 14.88 -1.66 5.17
CA LYS A 212 14.99 -2.81 6.08
C LYS A 212 13.67 -3.59 6.25
N HIS A 213 12.56 -2.99 5.84
CA HIS A 213 11.21 -3.51 6.03
C HIS A 213 10.62 -4.15 4.77
N ALA A 214 11.35 -4.10 3.65
CA ALA A 214 10.91 -4.67 2.38
C ALA A 214 12.01 -5.55 1.76
N LYS A 215 11.61 -6.53 0.98
CA LYS A 215 12.49 -7.39 0.19
C LYS A 215 11.90 -7.55 -1.20
N ILE A 216 12.74 -7.41 -2.20
CA ILE A 216 12.35 -7.60 -3.60
C ILE A 216 13.03 -8.86 -4.10
N PHE A 217 12.23 -9.82 -4.56
CA PHE A 217 12.75 -11.04 -5.18
C PHE A 217 12.59 -10.95 -6.69
N VAL A 218 13.67 -11.23 -7.40
CA VAL A 218 13.68 -11.33 -8.86
C VAL A 218 13.92 -12.77 -9.28
N THR A 219 13.30 -13.15 -10.39
CA THR A 219 13.49 -14.48 -11.00
C THR A 219 14.04 -14.28 -12.40
N THR A 220 15.19 -14.82 -12.66
CA THR A 220 15.96 -14.69 -13.91
C THR A 220 16.21 -16.04 -14.57
#